data_fbbbf8f6f8f059aedbc6b17cfaffb4ad
#
_entry.id   fbbbf8f6f8f059aedbc6b17cfaffb4ad
#
_cell.length_a   1.000
_cell.length_b   1.000
_cell.length_c   1.000
_cell.angle_alpha   90.00
_cell.angle_beta   90.00
_cell.angle_gamma   90.00
#
_symmetry.space_group_name_H-M   'P 1'
#
loop_
_entity.id
_entity.type
_entity.pdbx_description
1 polymer ?
#
loop_
_entity_poly.entity_id
_entity_poly.type
_entity_poly.pdbx_seq_one_letter_code
_entity_poly.pdbx_strand_id
1 'polypeptide(L)'
;MSNYEYDFSAGVEQYKKIIDGGEADWIPVTTQMAEFCMAYGGHNGREFFSNPELFVRGSLDVQQEMGYHVPDMVWDVYSVEAEALGGKMAWFDELYPALDNTSVIINDEKDMARIKAPDPFKTGRMPWVLEALQICHELTGYKPFVHYCSPINLAAQVMQFENLIMAMVERPKFVHKLMDWLVEEVLAPYINASFKVLGGHNIANGKDAVGSLPFITEEILDEFSVPYLLKLRELCGGHDGIRSDNWWGDSFAADTEKYWDVKLQITPQYLKVQDPDCFALGTERIREYADTKGCGLSFGIGTLLLQVGSKEEITKRIHEYMEVGSRGPYGKKFFLYLCSFSAQTPPENVRAAIEAVNMFNRGERPYAGQIDTGPGAVAAEMAGGKGFMGIGSKYSGVSKFRREDRTQIFKDIYQAVMDFDEVACPELVAQALEQGETAMDILDEGLIPPMGEIGDLFAAGELFVPEMLLAARAMKAGLEVVRPILTASQSKPKGVVVLA
;
A
#
# COMPACT_ATOMS: atom_id res chain seq x y z
N MET A 1 38.58 -7.01 3.94
CA MET A 1 37.98 -5.80 4.51
C MET A 1 37.41 -5.01 3.37
N SER A 2 36.15 -4.61 3.45
CA SER A 2 35.51 -3.77 2.42
C SER A 2 36.28 -2.44 2.34
N ASN A 3 36.44 -1.93 1.12
CA ASN A 3 37.04 -0.61 0.91
C ASN A 3 35.99 0.52 1.09
N TYR A 4 34.80 0.17 1.51
CA TYR A 4 33.65 1.08 1.68
C TYR A 4 33.50 1.51 3.13
N GLU A 5 32.90 2.67 3.33
CA GLU A 5 32.68 3.25 4.67
C GLU A 5 31.67 2.41 5.48
N TYR A 6 30.65 1.83 4.83
CA TYR A 6 29.66 0.96 5.44
C TYR A 6 29.72 -0.45 4.83
N ASP A 7 29.67 -1.49 5.65
CA ASP A 7 29.75 -2.88 5.19
C ASP A 7 28.46 -3.66 5.42
N PHE A 8 27.66 -3.78 4.39
CA PHE A 8 26.46 -4.62 4.31
C PHE A 8 26.65 -5.81 3.36
N SER A 9 27.88 -6.07 2.92
CA SER A 9 28.17 -7.02 1.82
C SER A 9 27.60 -8.41 2.04
N ALA A 10 27.69 -8.93 3.27
CA ALA A 10 27.20 -10.27 3.60
C ALA A 10 25.67 -10.40 3.43
N GLY A 11 24.89 -9.44 3.93
CA GLY A 11 23.43 -9.44 3.81
C GLY A 11 22.96 -9.19 2.38
N VAL A 12 23.60 -8.23 1.72
CA VAL A 12 23.35 -7.91 0.31
C VAL A 12 23.59 -9.13 -0.59
N GLU A 13 24.68 -9.89 -0.37
CA GLU A 13 24.96 -11.10 -1.13
C GLU A 13 23.84 -12.14 -1.02
N GLN A 14 23.37 -12.42 0.20
CA GLN A 14 22.30 -13.40 0.40
C GLN A 14 21.00 -12.93 -0.23
N TYR A 15 20.64 -11.66 -0.04
CA TYR A 15 19.43 -11.11 -0.61
C TYR A 15 19.47 -11.13 -2.14
N LYS A 16 20.58 -10.74 -2.74
CA LYS A 16 20.76 -10.80 -4.20
C LYS A 16 20.60 -12.22 -4.76
N LYS A 17 21.18 -13.25 -4.11
CA LYS A 17 20.97 -14.63 -4.54
C LYS A 17 19.49 -14.94 -4.71
N ILE A 18 18.64 -14.59 -3.73
CA ILE A 18 17.20 -14.90 -3.76
C ILE A 18 16.48 -14.10 -4.87
N ILE A 19 16.72 -12.80 -4.95
CA ILE A 19 16.01 -11.96 -5.92
C ILE A 19 16.46 -12.19 -7.37
N ASP A 20 17.60 -12.85 -7.57
CA ASP A 20 18.09 -13.34 -8.86
C ASP A 20 17.61 -14.79 -9.12
N GLY A 21 16.74 -15.35 -8.27
CA GLY A 21 16.16 -16.69 -8.41
C GLY A 21 17.01 -17.84 -7.85
N GLY A 22 18.15 -17.54 -7.21
CA GLY A 22 19.05 -18.50 -6.57
C GLY A 22 18.71 -18.81 -5.11
N GLU A 23 19.62 -19.51 -4.42
CA GLU A 23 19.49 -19.95 -3.04
C GLU A 23 20.45 -19.19 -2.12
N ALA A 24 19.96 -18.73 -0.98
CA ALA A 24 20.76 -18.12 0.07
C ALA A 24 21.30 -19.16 1.08
N ASP A 25 22.39 -18.82 1.72
CA ASP A 25 23.00 -19.66 2.78
C ASP A 25 22.32 -19.43 4.14
N TRP A 26 21.74 -18.26 4.33
CA TRP A 26 20.98 -17.85 5.50
C TRP A 26 19.92 -16.81 5.11
N ILE A 27 18.91 -16.62 5.95
CA ILE A 27 17.72 -15.80 5.66
C ILE A 27 18.04 -14.31 5.89
N PRO A 28 18.09 -13.48 4.84
CA PRO A 28 18.24 -12.04 4.99
C PRO A 28 16.91 -11.38 5.36
N VAL A 29 16.99 -10.20 5.96
CA VAL A 29 15.83 -9.37 6.30
C VAL A 29 15.86 -8.05 5.56
N THR A 30 14.70 -7.63 5.07
CA THR A 30 14.45 -6.34 4.43
C THR A 30 13.36 -5.57 5.15
N THR A 31 13.31 -4.24 5.01
CA THR A 31 12.29 -3.38 5.64
C THR A 31 12.11 -2.07 4.89
N GLN A 32 11.31 -1.18 5.47
CA GLN A 32 11.27 0.27 5.22
C GLN A 32 11.45 0.96 6.57
N MET A 33 12.48 1.81 6.73
CA MET A 33 12.80 2.36 8.04
C MET A 33 13.31 3.81 8.02
N ALA A 34 13.13 4.56 6.94
CA ALA A 34 13.67 5.91 6.86
C ALA A 34 13.10 6.87 7.93
N GLU A 35 11.80 6.78 8.26
CA GLU A 35 11.23 7.57 9.37
C GLU A 35 11.84 7.20 10.72
N PHE A 36 12.05 5.91 10.96
CA PHE A 36 12.74 5.45 12.16
C PHE A 36 14.19 5.97 12.19
N CYS A 37 14.93 5.88 11.08
CA CYS A 37 16.29 6.39 10.97
C CYS A 37 16.35 7.89 11.23
N MET A 38 15.44 8.67 10.66
CA MET A 38 15.30 10.10 10.92
C MET A 38 15.09 10.39 12.41
N ALA A 39 14.10 9.76 13.03
CA ALA A 39 13.72 10.02 14.43
C ALA A 39 14.78 9.54 15.40
N TYR A 40 15.30 8.32 15.23
CA TYR A 40 16.34 7.74 16.08
C TYR A 40 17.66 8.50 15.96
N GLY A 41 18.03 8.96 14.76
CA GLY A 41 19.20 9.81 14.51
C GLY A 41 19.04 11.25 15.02
N GLY A 42 17.86 11.63 15.53
CA GLY A 42 17.58 12.97 16.05
C GLY A 42 17.49 14.05 14.97
N HIS A 43 17.13 13.69 13.76
CA HIS A 43 17.02 14.62 12.64
C HIS A 43 15.59 15.19 12.51
N ASN A 44 15.50 16.43 12.01
CA ASN A 44 14.25 17.03 11.59
C ASN A 44 13.84 16.49 10.21
N GLY A 45 12.57 16.13 10.00
CA GLY A 45 12.10 15.51 8.77
C GLY A 45 12.29 16.39 7.55
N ARG A 46 12.02 17.70 7.66
CA ARG A 46 12.23 18.63 6.56
C ARG A 46 13.70 18.67 6.11
N GLU A 47 14.63 18.70 7.06
CA GLU A 47 16.06 18.70 6.77
C GLU A 47 16.51 17.34 6.20
N PHE A 48 16.09 16.25 6.86
CA PHE A 48 16.47 14.89 6.49
C PHE A 48 16.05 14.52 5.07
N PHE A 49 14.80 14.79 4.70
CA PHE A 49 14.26 14.45 3.38
C PHE A 49 14.51 15.53 2.28
N SER A 50 15.16 16.63 2.59
CA SER A 50 15.61 17.62 1.59
C SER A 50 17.09 17.57 1.28
N ASN A 51 17.92 16.91 2.11
CA ASN A 51 19.35 16.79 1.94
C ASN A 51 19.74 15.32 1.66
N PRO A 52 20.16 14.96 0.42
CA PRO A 52 20.46 13.59 0.04
C PRO A 52 21.63 12.96 0.84
N GLU A 53 22.67 13.74 1.14
CA GLU A 53 23.80 13.29 1.94
C GLU A 53 23.38 12.95 3.38
N LEU A 54 22.58 13.83 4.01
CA LEU A 54 22.05 13.61 5.36
C LEU A 54 21.12 12.40 5.40
N PHE A 55 20.23 12.27 4.41
CA PHE A 55 19.33 11.13 4.28
C PHE A 55 20.07 9.80 4.20
N VAL A 56 21.06 9.72 3.32
CA VAL A 56 21.80 8.47 3.09
C VAL A 56 22.67 8.13 4.31
N ARG A 57 23.51 9.06 4.77
CA ARG A 57 24.40 8.82 5.92
C ARG A 57 23.61 8.54 7.20
N GLY A 58 22.64 9.38 7.52
CA GLY A 58 21.81 9.19 8.71
C GLY A 58 21.04 7.88 8.68
N SER A 59 20.59 7.42 7.50
CA SER A 59 19.99 6.10 7.36
C SER A 59 21.00 4.97 7.56
N LEU A 60 22.17 5.05 6.93
CA LEU A 60 23.20 4.00 7.02
C LEU A 60 23.80 3.88 8.41
N ASP A 61 24.01 4.99 9.12
CA ASP A 61 24.49 5.00 10.51
C ASP A 61 23.56 4.20 11.43
N VAL A 62 22.25 4.49 11.36
CA VAL A 62 21.25 3.81 12.17
C VAL A 62 21.10 2.35 11.76
N GLN A 63 21.07 2.04 10.47
CA GLN A 63 20.96 0.66 9.98
C GLN A 63 22.15 -0.19 10.39
N GLN A 64 23.36 0.35 10.32
CA GLN A 64 24.57 -0.34 10.77
C GLN A 64 24.55 -0.54 12.30
N GLU A 65 24.16 0.47 13.06
CA GLU A 65 24.02 0.37 14.53
C GLU A 65 23.00 -0.69 14.94
N MET A 66 21.86 -0.79 14.21
CA MET A 66 20.84 -1.80 14.48
C MET A 66 21.23 -3.20 13.99
N GLY A 67 22.34 -3.36 13.27
CA GLY A 67 22.78 -4.65 12.73
C GLY A 67 21.95 -5.12 11.54
N TYR A 68 21.45 -4.19 10.72
CA TYR A 68 20.57 -4.48 9.61
C TYR A 68 21.32 -5.18 8.46
N HIS A 69 20.63 -6.01 7.67
CA HIS A 69 21.30 -6.89 6.70
C HIS A 69 21.47 -6.25 5.31
N VAL A 70 20.51 -5.47 4.87
CA VAL A 70 20.47 -4.92 3.50
C VAL A 70 20.12 -3.43 3.59
N PRO A 71 20.94 -2.53 3.05
CA PRO A 71 20.67 -1.10 3.14
C PRO A 71 19.28 -0.77 2.57
N ASP A 72 18.46 -0.11 3.37
CA ASP A 72 17.17 0.42 2.96
C ASP A 72 17.29 1.89 2.62
N MET A 73 16.93 2.23 1.37
CA MET A 73 16.93 3.59 0.84
C MET A 73 15.53 3.93 0.33
N VAL A 74 14.49 3.55 1.08
CA VAL A 74 13.12 3.90 0.73
C VAL A 74 12.81 5.28 1.28
N TRP A 75 12.78 6.26 0.39
CA TRP A 75 12.33 7.63 0.68
C TRP A 75 10.81 7.74 0.59
N ASP A 76 10.29 8.94 0.52
CA ASP A 76 8.92 9.23 0.14
C ASP A 76 8.67 8.86 -1.34
N VAL A 77 8.27 7.63 -1.56
CA VAL A 77 8.20 6.99 -2.88
C VAL A 77 6.90 7.26 -3.64
N TYR A 78 5.97 7.97 -3.06
CA TYR A 78 4.68 8.22 -3.69
C TYR A 78 4.56 9.61 -4.31
N SER A 79 5.37 10.57 -3.90
CA SER A 79 5.18 11.96 -4.28
C SER A 79 6.26 12.57 -5.16
N VAL A 80 7.40 11.92 -5.37
CA VAL A 80 8.52 12.46 -6.17
C VAL A 80 8.11 12.75 -7.61
N GLU A 81 7.45 11.79 -8.27
CA GLU A 81 7.01 11.92 -9.65
C GLU A 81 5.82 12.89 -9.76
N ALA A 82 4.89 12.85 -8.80
CA ALA A 82 3.76 13.79 -8.76
C ALA A 82 4.22 15.23 -8.51
N GLU A 83 5.22 15.45 -7.65
CA GLU A 83 5.88 16.76 -7.48
C GLU A 83 6.50 17.25 -8.79
N ALA A 84 7.19 16.37 -9.51
CA ALA A 84 7.79 16.72 -10.79
C ALA A 84 6.75 17.10 -11.86
N LEU A 85 5.49 16.66 -11.69
CA LEU A 85 4.34 17.02 -12.53
C LEU A 85 3.62 18.30 -12.04
N GLY A 86 4.15 18.96 -11.02
CA GLY A 86 3.62 20.22 -10.48
C GLY A 86 2.81 20.08 -9.20
N GLY A 87 2.81 18.91 -8.58
CA GLY A 87 2.21 18.66 -7.27
C GLY A 87 2.86 19.49 -6.18
N LYS A 88 2.07 20.02 -5.26
CA LYS A 88 2.58 20.76 -4.11
C LYS A 88 2.92 19.81 -2.97
N MET A 89 4.04 20.07 -2.31
CA MET A 89 4.50 19.25 -1.20
C MET A 89 4.16 19.89 0.15
N ALA A 90 3.61 19.09 1.04
CA ALA A 90 3.56 19.37 2.48
C ALA A 90 4.81 18.79 3.14
N TRP A 91 5.49 19.56 3.96
CA TRP A 91 6.71 19.17 4.65
C TRP A 91 6.46 19.15 6.16
N PHE A 92 6.90 18.08 6.80
CA PHE A 92 6.71 17.83 8.23
C PHE A 92 8.05 17.72 8.95
N ASP A 93 8.05 17.99 10.24
CA ASP A 93 9.27 17.89 11.07
C ASP A 93 9.51 16.46 11.57
N GLU A 94 8.46 15.63 11.63
CA GLU A 94 8.51 14.29 12.23
C GLU A 94 8.10 13.16 11.27
N LEU A 95 7.77 13.46 10.01
CA LEU A 95 7.25 12.51 9.03
C LEU A 95 7.90 12.72 7.66
N TYR A 96 7.67 11.78 6.76
CA TYR A 96 7.90 11.96 5.32
C TYR A 96 7.20 13.21 4.79
N PRO A 97 7.77 13.91 3.79
CA PRO A 97 7.02 14.86 2.99
C PRO A 97 5.91 14.12 2.23
N ALA A 98 4.77 14.75 2.08
CA ALA A 98 3.63 14.19 1.35
C ALA A 98 3.09 15.18 0.32
N LEU A 99 2.38 14.65 -0.68
CA LEU A 99 1.66 15.51 -1.62
C LEU A 99 0.52 16.23 -0.90
N ASP A 100 0.36 17.52 -1.17
CA ASP A 100 -0.82 18.29 -0.76
C ASP A 100 -2.01 17.89 -1.63
N ASN A 101 -2.88 17.04 -1.09
CA ASN A 101 -4.06 16.52 -1.78
C ASN A 101 -5.24 17.52 -1.86
N THR A 102 -5.03 18.81 -1.57
CA THR A 102 -6.08 19.83 -1.70
C THR A 102 -6.35 20.25 -3.15
N SER A 103 -5.47 19.89 -4.08
CA SER A 103 -5.59 20.25 -5.50
C SER A 103 -5.32 19.07 -6.42
N VAL A 104 -6.18 18.87 -7.42
CA VAL A 104 -5.97 17.91 -8.52
C VAL A 104 -4.94 18.48 -9.49
N ILE A 105 -3.97 17.66 -9.92
CA ILE A 105 -2.94 18.04 -10.88
C ILE A 105 -3.46 17.87 -12.31
N ILE A 106 -4.09 16.73 -12.59
CA ILE A 106 -4.66 16.36 -13.89
C ILE A 106 -6.11 15.92 -13.67
N ASN A 107 -7.06 16.64 -14.25
CA ASN A 107 -8.47 16.25 -14.21
C ASN A 107 -9.00 15.80 -15.58
N ASP A 108 -8.44 16.35 -16.67
CA ASP A 108 -8.86 16.04 -18.04
C ASP A 108 -7.69 16.13 -19.04
N GLU A 109 -8.00 15.89 -20.33
CA GLU A 109 -7.01 15.97 -21.42
C GLU A 109 -6.41 17.39 -21.58
N LYS A 110 -7.12 18.45 -21.17
CA LYS A 110 -6.60 19.81 -21.29
C LYS A 110 -5.51 20.07 -20.25
N ASP A 111 -5.69 19.55 -19.05
CA ASP A 111 -4.67 19.63 -18.00
C ASP A 111 -3.44 18.83 -18.41
N MET A 112 -3.65 17.59 -18.86
CA MET A 112 -2.58 16.74 -19.35
C MET A 112 -1.79 17.40 -20.49
N ALA A 113 -2.44 18.10 -21.42
CA ALA A 113 -1.79 18.80 -22.53
C ALA A 113 -0.96 20.04 -22.09
N ARG A 114 -1.16 20.55 -20.89
CA ARG A 114 -0.41 21.71 -20.35
C ARG A 114 0.84 21.28 -19.58
N ILE A 115 0.87 20.06 -19.07
CA ILE A 115 1.99 19.52 -18.27
C ILE A 115 3.05 19.00 -19.20
N LYS A 116 4.29 19.41 -18.98
CA LYS A 116 5.44 18.91 -19.73
C LYS A 116 6.02 17.70 -19.03
N ALA A 117 6.51 16.75 -19.83
CA ALA A 117 7.30 15.63 -19.33
C ALA A 117 8.49 16.15 -18.48
N PRO A 118 8.70 15.63 -17.27
CA PRO A 118 9.78 16.09 -16.41
C PRO A 118 11.15 15.62 -16.92
N ASP A 119 12.15 16.44 -16.76
CA ASP A 119 13.56 16.02 -16.91
C ASP A 119 14.05 15.46 -15.57
N PRO A 120 14.38 14.16 -15.49
CA PRO A 120 14.79 13.53 -14.21
C PRO A 120 16.03 14.16 -13.56
N PHE A 121 16.83 14.87 -14.33
CA PHE A 121 18.02 15.56 -13.81
C PHE A 121 17.76 17.00 -13.34
N LYS A 122 16.53 17.53 -13.49
CA LYS A 122 16.24 18.95 -13.21
C LYS A 122 14.93 19.21 -12.49
N THR A 123 13.96 18.29 -12.55
CA THR A 123 12.58 18.59 -12.18
C THR A 123 12.23 18.01 -10.81
N GLY A 124 11.65 18.83 -9.93
CA GLY A 124 11.24 18.43 -8.58
C GLY A 124 12.37 17.80 -7.78
N ARG A 125 12.04 16.79 -6.98
CA ARG A 125 13.02 16.01 -6.22
C ARG A 125 13.64 14.81 -6.97
N MET A 126 13.35 14.62 -8.27
CA MET A 126 14.02 13.58 -9.04
C MET A 126 15.55 13.67 -8.98
N PRO A 127 16.19 14.86 -9.16
CA PRO A 127 17.66 14.99 -9.00
C PRO A 127 18.15 14.59 -7.61
N TRP A 128 17.42 14.91 -6.56
CA TRP A 128 17.72 14.51 -5.18
C TRP A 128 17.78 12.98 -5.04
N VAL A 129 16.81 12.27 -5.65
CA VAL A 129 16.82 10.79 -5.63
C VAL A 129 18.04 10.24 -6.38
N LEU A 130 18.34 10.78 -7.56
CA LEU A 130 19.52 10.34 -8.33
C LEU A 130 20.81 10.52 -7.54
N GLU A 131 20.95 11.63 -6.83
CA GLU A 131 22.10 11.92 -5.96
C GLU A 131 22.15 10.96 -4.76
N ALA A 132 21.03 10.72 -4.07
CA ALA A 132 20.96 9.78 -2.94
C ALA A 132 21.34 8.35 -3.36
N LEU A 133 20.90 7.89 -4.53
CA LEU A 133 21.29 6.58 -5.08
C LEU A 133 22.81 6.49 -5.33
N GLN A 134 23.43 7.55 -5.87
CA GLN A 134 24.86 7.60 -6.10
C GLN A 134 25.65 7.59 -4.79
N ILE A 135 25.28 8.42 -3.83
CA ILE A 135 25.92 8.49 -2.51
C ILE A 135 25.86 7.13 -1.82
N CYS A 136 24.68 6.48 -1.79
CA CYS A 136 24.55 5.14 -1.21
C CYS A 136 25.47 4.12 -1.87
N HIS A 137 25.53 4.14 -3.22
CA HIS A 137 26.43 3.25 -3.96
C HIS A 137 27.92 3.52 -3.66
N GLU A 138 28.34 4.78 -3.59
CA GLU A 138 29.71 5.16 -3.27
C GLU A 138 30.11 4.74 -1.85
N LEU A 139 29.23 4.89 -0.88
CA LEU A 139 29.49 4.58 0.53
C LEU A 139 29.48 3.09 0.86
N THR A 140 28.70 2.29 0.16
CA THR A 140 28.44 0.87 0.49
C THR A 140 28.96 -0.12 -0.56
N GLY A 141 29.23 0.33 -1.79
CA GLY A 141 29.45 -0.55 -2.95
C GLY A 141 28.21 -1.27 -3.45
N TYR A 142 27.10 -1.19 -2.72
CA TYR A 142 25.81 -1.73 -3.12
C TYR A 142 25.10 -0.78 -4.08
N LYS A 143 24.50 -1.30 -5.13
CA LYS A 143 23.58 -0.55 -5.98
C LYS A 143 22.17 -0.64 -5.38
N PRO A 144 21.68 0.41 -4.69
CA PRO A 144 20.37 0.36 -4.06
C PRO A 144 19.27 0.21 -5.11
N PHE A 145 18.15 -0.38 -4.71
CA PHE A 145 16.99 -0.46 -5.59
C PHE A 145 16.47 0.94 -5.92
N VAL A 146 16.09 1.11 -7.16
CA VAL A 146 15.34 2.28 -7.59
C VAL A 146 13.89 2.11 -7.16
N HIS A 147 13.40 2.97 -6.30
CA HIS A 147 11.98 3.00 -5.96
C HIS A 147 11.26 4.01 -6.84
N TYR A 148 10.08 3.64 -7.30
CA TYR A 148 9.23 4.50 -8.11
C TYR A 148 7.76 4.35 -7.69
N CYS A 149 6.97 5.40 -7.89
CA CYS A 149 5.52 5.35 -7.75
C CYS A 149 4.96 4.50 -8.90
N SER A 150 4.23 3.43 -8.61
CA SER A 150 3.67 2.59 -9.68
C SER A 150 2.71 3.38 -10.59
N PRO A 151 2.48 2.91 -11.84
CA PRO A 151 1.64 3.64 -12.79
C PRO A 151 0.26 4.02 -12.24
N ILE A 152 -0.47 3.07 -11.66
CA ILE A 152 -1.82 3.32 -11.12
C ILE A 152 -1.76 4.22 -9.87
N ASN A 153 -0.74 4.05 -9.05
CA ASN A 153 -0.57 4.87 -7.86
C ASN A 153 -0.19 6.32 -8.23
N LEU A 154 0.64 6.51 -9.26
CA LEU A 154 0.95 7.85 -9.78
C LEU A 154 -0.30 8.50 -10.39
N ALA A 155 -1.12 7.74 -11.12
CA ALA A 155 -2.41 8.23 -11.61
C ALA A 155 -3.32 8.70 -10.45
N ALA A 156 -3.34 7.93 -9.33
CA ALA A 156 -4.08 8.32 -8.13
C ALA A 156 -3.49 9.58 -7.46
N GLN A 157 -2.17 9.77 -7.50
CA GLN A 157 -1.54 11.00 -6.97
C GLN A 157 -1.89 12.24 -7.80
N VAL A 158 -1.92 12.14 -9.12
CA VAL A 158 -2.18 13.29 -9.99
C VAL A 158 -3.66 13.62 -10.17
N MET A 159 -4.55 12.61 -10.08
CA MET A 159 -6.00 12.79 -10.21
C MET A 159 -6.74 12.89 -8.88
N GLN A 160 -6.11 12.49 -7.77
CA GLN A 160 -6.72 12.02 -6.52
C GLN A 160 -7.46 10.68 -6.70
N PHE A 161 -7.38 9.82 -5.69
CA PHE A 161 -7.85 8.43 -5.78
C PHE A 161 -9.32 8.32 -6.20
N GLU A 162 -10.21 9.09 -5.54
CA GLU A 162 -11.64 9.08 -5.85
C GLU A 162 -11.94 9.47 -7.30
N ASN A 163 -11.29 10.54 -7.79
CA ASN A 163 -11.46 10.98 -9.18
C ASN A 163 -10.91 9.97 -10.18
N LEU A 164 -9.82 9.28 -9.87
CA LEU A 164 -9.27 8.22 -10.71
C LEU A 164 -10.26 7.06 -10.85
N ILE A 165 -10.77 6.55 -9.73
CA ILE A 165 -11.73 5.44 -9.74
C ILE A 165 -12.97 5.80 -10.55
N MET A 166 -13.50 6.99 -10.36
CA MET A 166 -14.64 7.47 -11.15
C MET A 166 -14.31 7.60 -12.64
N ALA A 167 -13.12 8.11 -12.96
CA ALA A 167 -12.70 8.23 -14.36
C ALA A 167 -12.49 6.87 -15.04
N MET A 168 -12.07 5.84 -14.32
CA MET A 168 -11.97 4.48 -14.86
C MET A 168 -13.32 3.95 -15.33
N VAL A 169 -14.40 4.28 -14.61
CA VAL A 169 -15.77 3.89 -14.98
C VAL A 169 -16.33 4.81 -16.07
N GLU A 170 -16.26 6.12 -15.90
CA GLU A 170 -16.93 7.10 -16.76
C GLU A 170 -16.16 7.43 -18.04
N ARG A 171 -14.82 7.42 -17.97
CA ARG A 171 -13.92 7.89 -19.01
C ARG A 171 -12.70 6.98 -19.18
N PRO A 172 -12.87 5.65 -19.34
CA PRO A 172 -11.74 4.69 -19.37
C PRO A 172 -10.69 5.03 -20.43
N LYS A 173 -11.11 5.52 -21.60
CA LYS A 173 -10.18 5.93 -22.67
C LYS A 173 -9.24 7.07 -22.26
N PHE A 174 -9.73 8.00 -21.45
CA PHE A 174 -8.89 9.07 -20.90
C PHE A 174 -7.87 8.50 -19.91
N VAL A 175 -8.31 7.59 -19.03
CA VAL A 175 -7.41 6.95 -18.06
C VAL A 175 -6.32 6.15 -18.78
N HIS A 176 -6.66 5.35 -19.78
CA HIS A 176 -5.66 4.65 -20.59
C HIS A 176 -4.64 5.60 -21.23
N LYS A 177 -5.10 6.72 -21.80
CA LYS A 177 -4.21 7.74 -22.36
C LYS A 177 -3.30 8.38 -21.31
N LEU A 178 -3.84 8.65 -20.12
CA LEU A 178 -3.05 9.16 -19.00
C LEU A 178 -1.99 8.14 -18.55
N MET A 179 -2.38 6.88 -18.36
CA MET A 179 -1.48 5.80 -17.95
C MET A 179 -0.34 5.59 -18.97
N ASP A 180 -0.66 5.60 -20.26
CA ASP A 180 0.35 5.54 -21.32
C ASP A 180 1.36 6.66 -21.20
N TRP A 181 0.88 7.90 -21.05
CA TRP A 181 1.74 9.06 -20.93
C TRP A 181 2.60 9.04 -19.65
N LEU A 182 2.02 8.65 -18.51
CA LEU A 182 2.77 8.52 -17.25
C LEU A 182 3.89 7.47 -17.36
N VAL A 183 3.63 6.36 -18.02
CA VAL A 183 4.62 5.29 -18.21
C VAL A 183 5.71 5.71 -19.19
N GLU A 184 5.35 6.27 -20.35
CA GLU A 184 6.29 6.60 -21.43
C GLU A 184 7.12 7.85 -21.15
N GLU A 185 6.50 8.90 -20.60
CA GLU A 185 7.10 10.23 -20.51
C GLU A 185 7.59 10.59 -19.10
N VAL A 186 7.19 9.83 -18.07
CA VAL A 186 7.56 10.12 -16.68
C VAL A 186 8.36 8.98 -16.07
N LEU A 187 7.75 7.79 -15.96
CA LEU A 187 8.32 6.68 -15.21
C LEU A 187 9.51 6.02 -15.91
N ALA A 188 9.39 5.69 -17.20
CA ALA A 188 10.48 5.07 -17.93
C ALA A 188 11.72 5.99 -18.04
N PRO A 189 11.60 7.29 -18.36
CA PRO A 189 12.73 8.21 -18.31
C PRO A 189 13.38 8.33 -16.93
N TYR A 190 12.58 8.37 -15.85
CA TYR A 190 13.09 8.45 -14.48
C TYR A 190 13.86 7.20 -14.05
N ILE A 191 13.31 6.01 -14.32
CA ILE A 191 13.97 4.73 -14.00
C ILE A 191 15.25 4.58 -14.83
N ASN A 192 15.22 4.88 -16.11
CA ASN A 192 16.39 4.81 -16.97
C ASN A 192 17.50 5.82 -16.55
N ALA A 193 17.12 7.02 -16.09
CA ALA A 193 18.06 7.97 -15.51
C ALA A 193 18.71 7.43 -14.23
N SER A 194 17.90 6.79 -13.36
CA SER A 194 18.38 6.14 -12.13
C SER A 194 19.35 4.99 -12.43
N PHE A 195 19.05 4.16 -13.42
CA PHE A 195 19.98 3.10 -13.86
C PHE A 195 21.27 3.66 -14.42
N LYS A 196 21.16 4.77 -15.17
CA LYS A 196 22.35 5.44 -15.73
C LYS A 196 23.30 5.94 -14.65
N VAL A 197 22.80 6.58 -13.59
CA VAL A 197 23.65 7.08 -12.49
C VAL A 197 24.24 5.95 -11.66
N LEU A 198 23.61 4.78 -11.62
CA LEU A 198 24.13 3.56 -10.99
C LEU A 198 25.05 2.73 -11.92
N GLY A 199 25.38 3.24 -13.11
CA GLY A 199 26.29 2.57 -14.05
C GLY A 199 25.68 1.36 -14.76
N GLY A 200 24.39 1.36 -15.03
CA GLY A 200 23.67 0.35 -15.82
C GLY A 200 22.43 -0.22 -15.14
N HIS A 201 21.88 -1.28 -15.74
CA HIS A 201 20.66 -1.92 -15.25
C HIS A 201 20.74 -2.32 -13.78
N ASN A 202 19.64 -2.16 -13.09
CA ASN A 202 19.44 -2.50 -11.69
C ASN A 202 17.98 -2.95 -11.49
N ILE A 203 17.60 -3.21 -10.25
CA ILE A 203 16.21 -3.47 -9.88
C ILE A 203 15.52 -2.14 -9.61
N ALA A 204 14.35 -1.95 -10.23
CA ALA A 204 13.41 -0.90 -9.89
C ALA A 204 12.13 -1.54 -9.34
N ASN A 205 11.78 -1.14 -8.11
CA ASN A 205 10.64 -1.69 -7.38
C ASN A 205 9.54 -0.64 -7.22
N GLY A 206 8.41 -0.87 -7.88
CA GLY A 206 7.22 -0.02 -7.82
C GLY A 206 6.58 -0.08 -6.44
N LYS A 207 6.20 1.08 -5.94
CA LYS A 207 5.40 1.21 -4.73
C LYS A 207 3.96 1.46 -5.13
N ASP A 208 3.09 0.52 -4.77
CA ASP A 208 1.75 0.41 -5.32
C ASP A 208 0.71 0.09 -4.24
N ALA A 209 0.39 1.07 -3.41
CA ALA A 209 -0.65 0.92 -2.40
C ALA A 209 -2.04 0.83 -3.04
N VAL A 210 -2.28 1.61 -4.11
CA VAL A 210 -3.57 1.66 -4.81
C VAL A 210 -3.89 0.36 -5.53
N GLY A 211 -2.88 -0.34 -6.06
CA GLY A 211 -3.04 -1.65 -6.70
C GLY A 211 -3.39 -2.80 -5.74
N SER A 212 -3.57 -2.52 -4.45
CA SER A 212 -3.89 -3.52 -3.43
C SER A 212 -5.40 -3.70 -3.27
N LEU A 213 -5.82 -4.93 -2.97
CA LEU A 213 -7.21 -5.21 -2.61
C LEU A 213 -7.46 -4.80 -1.14
N PRO A 214 -8.65 -4.30 -0.78
CA PRO A 214 -9.82 -4.04 -1.62
C PRO A 214 -9.93 -2.59 -2.13
N PHE A 215 -8.82 -1.84 -2.27
CA PHE A 215 -8.87 -0.46 -2.82
C PHE A 215 -9.38 -0.44 -4.26
N ILE A 216 -9.00 -1.45 -5.04
CA ILE A 216 -9.49 -1.67 -6.39
C ILE A 216 -10.00 -3.12 -6.52
N THR A 217 -10.71 -3.43 -7.60
CA THR A 217 -11.12 -4.80 -7.92
C THR A 217 -10.05 -5.52 -8.76
N GLU A 218 -10.15 -6.85 -8.86
CA GLU A 218 -9.25 -7.63 -9.71
C GLU A 218 -9.36 -7.20 -11.18
N GLU A 219 -10.55 -6.82 -11.66
CA GLU A 219 -10.78 -6.34 -13.02
C GLU A 219 -10.05 -5.01 -13.26
N ILE A 220 -10.10 -4.08 -12.31
CA ILE A 220 -9.35 -2.82 -12.40
C ILE A 220 -7.85 -3.08 -12.40
N LEU A 221 -7.37 -4.04 -11.59
CA LEU A 221 -5.98 -4.44 -11.57
C LEU A 221 -5.54 -4.99 -12.94
N ASP A 222 -6.32 -5.88 -13.52
CA ASP A 222 -6.06 -6.51 -14.82
C ASP A 222 -6.09 -5.50 -15.99
N GLU A 223 -6.97 -4.48 -15.92
CA GLU A 223 -7.12 -3.50 -16.99
C GLU A 223 -6.17 -2.29 -16.83
N PHE A 224 -6.01 -1.76 -15.61
CA PHE A 224 -5.36 -0.47 -15.37
C PHE A 224 -4.01 -0.55 -14.62
N SER A 225 -3.59 -1.70 -14.14
CA SER A 225 -2.29 -1.82 -13.44
C SER A 225 -1.33 -2.75 -14.17
N VAL A 226 -1.67 -4.02 -14.32
CA VAL A 226 -0.80 -5.06 -14.89
C VAL A 226 -0.24 -4.71 -16.26
N PRO A 227 -1.06 -4.27 -17.26
CA PRO A 227 -0.55 -3.95 -18.59
C PRO A 227 0.49 -2.82 -18.59
N TYR A 228 0.32 -1.85 -17.71
CA TYR A 228 1.21 -0.69 -17.61
C TYR A 228 2.52 -0.99 -16.89
N LEU A 229 2.51 -1.91 -15.91
CA LEU A 229 3.74 -2.43 -15.31
C LEU A 229 4.56 -3.26 -16.32
N LEU A 230 3.89 -4.07 -17.13
CA LEU A 230 4.55 -4.83 -18.20
C LEU A 230 5.11 -3.91 -19.29
N LYS A 231 4.34 -2.89 -19.71
CA LYS A 231 4.79 -1.86 -20.65
C LYS A 231 6.02 -1.10 -20.11
N LEU A 232 5.99 -0.72 -18.83
CA LEU A 232 7.12 -0.06 -18.17
C LEU A 232 8.38 -0.94 -18.21
N ARG A 233 8.23 -2.26 -17.97
CA ARG A 233 9.31 -3.23 -18.09
C ARG A 233 9.95 -3.21 -19.48
N GLU A 234 9.15 -3.25 -20.54
CA GLU A 234 9.64 -3.19 -21.91
C GLU A 234 10.41 -1.90 -22.20
N LEU A 235 9.90 -0.76 -21.77
CA LEU A 235 10.53 0.56 -21.95
C LEU A 235 11.85 0.72 -21.16
N CYS A 236 12.02 -0.07 -20.11
CA CYS A 236 13.23 -0.09 -19.29
C CYS A 236 14.17 -1.26 -19.61
N GLY A 237 14.07 -1.86 -20.81
CA GLY A 237 15.00 -2.87 -21.32
C GLY A 237 14.50 -4.31 -21.32
N GLY A 238 13.22 -4.54 -21.03
CA GLY A 238 12.57 -5.86 -21.15
C GLY A 238 13.04 -6.92 -20.15
N HIS A 239 13.70 -6.54 -19.06
CA HIS A 239 14.20 -7.49 -18.07
C HIS A 239 13.37 -7.50 -16.78
N ASP A 240 13.39 -8.58 -16.03
CA ASP A 240 12.61 -8.81 -14.81
C ASP A 240 13.05 -7.93 -13.61
N GLY A 241 13.93 -6.96 -13.83
CA GLY A 241 14.34 -5.98 -12.82
C GLY A 241 13.28 -4.93 -12.51
N ILE A 242 12.31 -4.72 -13.42
CA ILE A 242 11.17 -3.83 -13.15
C ILE A 242 10.09 -4.66 -12.49
N ARG A 243 9.79 -4.36 -11.23
CA ARG A 243 8.93 -5.13 -10.33
C ARG A 243 7.92 -4.25 -9.63
N SER A 244 6.88 -4.86 -9.07
CA SER A 244 6.03 -4.32 -8.02
C SER A 244 5.67 -5.48 -7.10
N ASP A 245 6.11 -5.45 -5.85
CA ASP A 245 6.00 -6.56 -4.92
C ASP A 245 5.26 -6.22 -3.62
N ASN A 246 4.67 -5.05 -3.52
CA ASN A 246 4.04 -4.58 -2.30
C ASN A 246 2.51 -4.54 -2.35
N TRP A 247 1.88 -5.24 -3.28
CA TRP A 247 0.44 -5.47 -3.24
C TRP A 247 0.06 -6.34 -2.05
N TRP A 248 -0.98 -5.98 -1.35
CA TRP A 248 -1.55 -6.68 -0.21
C TRP A 248 -3.07 -6.83 -0.37
N GLY A 249 -3.74 -7.44 0.61
CA GLY A 249 -5.15 -7.75 0.52
C GLY A 249 -5.43 -9.06 -0.21
N ASP A 250 -4.46 -9.97 -0.22
CA ASP A 250 -4.54 -11.29 -0.84
C ASP A 250 -5.76 -12.09 -0.36
N SER A 251 -6.17 -11.88 0.90
CA SER A 251 -7.34 -12.51 1.51
C SER A 251 -8.69 -11.97 1.01
N PHE A 252 -8.70 -10.83 0.32
CA PHE A 252 -9.90 -10.28 -0.33
C PHE A 252 -10.08 -10.78 -1.77
N ALA A 253 -9.09 -11.46 -2.35
CA ALA A 253 -9.19 -11.99 -3.70
C ALA A 253 -10.25 -13.09 -3.78
N ALA A 254 -11.10 -13.05 -4.81
CA ALA A 254 -12.10 -14.08 -5.06
C ALA A 254 -11.44 -15.46 -5.34
N ASP A 255 -10.30 -15.46 -6.04
CA ASP A 255 -9.41 -16.61 -6.21
C ASP A 255 -7.98 -16.20 -5.85
N THR A 256 -7.58 -16.51 -4.63
CA THR A 256 -6.27 -16.14 -4.08
C THR A 256 -5.10 -16.66 -4.93
N GLU A 257 -5.20 -17.89 -5.49
CA GLU A 257 -4.11 -18.46 -6.26
C GLU A 257 -3.99 -17.80 -7.64
N LYS A 258 -5.11 -17.45 -8.27
CA LYS A 258 -5.12 -16.64 -9.48
C LYS A 258 -4.51 -15.26 -9.22
N TYR A 259 -4.83 -14.63 -8.10
CA TYR A 259 -4.23 -13.35 -7.71
C TYR A 259 -2.71 -13.48 -7.48
N TRP A 260 -2.25 -14.57 -6.86
CA TRP A 260 -0.82 -14.85 -6.72
C TRP A 260 -0.13 -15.11 -8.07
N ASP A 261 -0.81 -15.73 -9.04
CA ASP A 261 -0.30 -15.86 -10.40
C ASP A 261 -0.07 -14.48 -11.04
N VAL A 262 -0.97 -13.52 -10.83
CA VAL A 262 -0.81 -12.13 -11.29
C VAL A 262 0.39 -11.46 -10.60
N LYS A 263 0.56 -11.62 -9.29
CA LYS A 263 1.74 -11.11 -8.57
C LYS A 263 3.04 -11.69 -9.15
N LEU A 264 3.07 -12.98 -9.45
CA LEU A 264 4.23 -13.65 -10.04
C LEU A 264 4.48 -13.26 -11.51
N GLN A 265 3.47 -12.82 -12.26
CA GLN A 265 3.67 -12.25 -13.59
C GLN A 265 4.50 -10.94 -13.52
N ILE A 266 4.29 -10.16 -12.47
CA ILE A 266 5.00 -8.89 -12.25
C ILE A 266 6.34 -9.11 -11.51
N THR A 267 6.41 -10.04 -10.57
CA THR A 267 7.62 -10.35 -9.78
C THR A 267 7.86 -11.85 -9.81
N PRO A 268 8.42 -12.41 -10.90
CA PRO A 268 8.46 -13.87 -11.11
C PRO A 268 9.43 -14.61 -10.17
N GLN A 269 10.34 -13.91 -9.48
CA GLN A 269 11.36 -14.55 -8.68
C GLN A 269 10.86 -15.03 -7.32
N TYR A 270 9.85 -14.35 -6.74
CA TYR A 270 9.30 -14.66 -5.44
C TYR A 270 7.87 -14.15 -5.27
N LEU A 271 7.09 -14.88 -4.49
CA LEU A 271 5.81 -14.42 -3.96
C LEU A 271 6.06 -13.68 -2.65
N LYS A 272 5.42 -12.51 -2.48
CA LYS A 272 5.42 -11.77 -1.22
C LYS A 272 4.01 -11.65 -0.69
N VAL A 273 3.82 -12.12 0.54
CA VAL A 273 2.57 -11.99 1.31
C VAL A 273 2.90 -11.43 2.67
N GLN A 274 2.10 -10.50 3.17
CA GLN A 274 2.36 -9.81 4.43
C GLN A 274 1.13 -9.83 5.33
N ASP A 275 1.33 -9.51 6.62
CA ASP A 275 0.21 -9.32 7.55
C ASP A 275 -0.73 -8.20 7.07
N PRO A 276 -2.07 -8.37 7.19
CA PRO A 276 -2.76 -9.48 7.88
C PRO A 276 -3.01 -10.73 7.01
N ASP A 277 -2.69 -10.73 5.72
CA ASP A 277 -3.01 -11.82 4.78
C ASP A 277 -2.34 -13.14 5.17
N CYS A 278 -1.11 -13.09 5.75
CA CYS A 278 -0.44 -14.27 6.27
C CYS A 278 -1.29 -15.01 7.32
N PHE A 279 -2.04 -14.28 8.15
CA PHE A 279 -2.92 -14.89 9.15
C PHE A 279 -4.23 -15.40 8.55
N ALA A 280 -4.81 -14.62 7.66
CA ALA A 280 -6.09 -14.95 7.05
C ALA A 280 -5.99 -16.20 6.17
N LEU A 281 -4.90 -16.35 5.43
CA LEU A 281 -4.69 -17.41 4.45
C LEU A 281 -3.91 -18.62 4.99
N GLY A 282 -3.12 -18.40 6.05
CA GLY A 282 -2.22 -19.41 6.63
C GLY A 282 -0.89 -19.54 5.88
N THR A 283 0.21 -19.45 6.64
CA THR A 283 1.58 -19.44 6.09
C THR A 283 1.95 -20.76 5.39
N GLU A 284 1.43 -21.89 5.86
CA GLU A 284 1.65 -23.21 5.23
C GLU A 284 1.07 -23.25 3.81
N ARG A 285 -0.17 -22.79 3.61
CA ARG A 285 -0.80 -22.72 2.29
C ARG A 285 0.01 -21.85 1.32
N ILE A 286 0.49 -20.71 1.81
CA ILE A 286 1.29 -19.80 1.00
C ILE A 286 2.61 -20.46 0.60
N ARG A 287 3.27 -21.18 1.53
CA ARG A 287 4.50 -21.92 1.26
C ARG A 287 4.29 -23.04 0.25
N GLU A 288 3.23 -23.84 0.42
CA GLU A 288 2.86 -24.90 -0.52
C GLU A 288 2.64 -24.37 -1.93
N TYR A 289 1.92 -23.25 -2.06
CA TYR A 289 1.72 -22.60 -3.36
C TYR A 289 3.06 -22.15 -3.99
N ALA A 290 3.92 -21.47 -3.25
CA ALA A 290 5.22 -21.06 -3.75
C ALA A 290 6.09 -22.24 -4.17
N ASP A 291 6.01 -23.40 -3.47
CA ASP A 291 6.67 -24.63 -3.85
C ASP A 291 6.12 -25.20 -5.17
N THR A 292 4.80 -25.16 -5.39
CA THR A 292 4.22 -25.62 -6.68
C THR A 292 4.68 -24.75 -7.85
N LYS A 293 4.93 -23.45 -7.64
CA LYS A 293 5.42 -22.51 -8.67
C LYS A 293 6.95 -22.52 -8.80
N GLY A 294 7.68 -23.13 -7.88
CA GLY A 294 9.15 -23.18 -7.90
C GLY A 294 9.80 -21.82 -7.63
N CYS A 295 9.07 -20.88 -7.06
CA CYS A 295 9.53 -19.52 -6.80
C CYS A 295 10.02 -19.33 -5.36
N GLY A 296 10.71 -18.21 -5.12
CA GLY A 296 11.04 -17.76 -3.77
C GLY A 296 9.80 -17.28 -3.02
N LEU A 297 9.99 -16.98 -1.73
CA LEU A 297 8.92 -16.53 -0.86
C LEU A 297 9.41 -15.45 0.10
N SER A 298 8.56 -14.47 0.37
CA SER A 298 8.75 -13.51 1.45
C SER A 298 7.49 -13.40 2.29
N PHE A 299 7.65 -13.52 3.60
CA PHE A 299 6.59 -13.15 4.56
C PHE A 299 6.87 -11.78 5.15
N GLY A 300 5.81 -10.97 5.29
CA GLY A 300 5.87 -9.64 5.86
C GLY A 300 5.29 -9.58 7.26
N ILE A 301 6.09 -9.13 8.24
CA ILE A 301 5.65 -8.86 9.61
C ILE A 301 4.97 -7.49 9.65
N GLY A 302 3.74 -7.43 10.20
CA GLY A 302 2.96 -6.19 10.26
C GLY A 302 3.56 -5.11 11.15
N THR A 303 3.46 -3.87 10.72
CA THR A 303 3.99 -2.68 11.42
C THR A 303 3.48 -2.55 12.85
N LEU A 304 2.20 -2.87 13.10
CA LEU A 304 1.60 -2.75 14.43
C LEU A 304 2.32 -3.63 15.45
N LEU A 305 2.60 -4.91 15.12
CA LEU A 305 3.35 -5.80 16.01
C LEU A 305 4.75 -5.26 16.30
N LEU A 306 5.43 -4.74 15.27
CA LEU A 306 6.78 -4.16 15.43
C LEU A 306 6.77 -2.91 16.30
N GLN A 307 5.68 -2.13 16.28
CA GLN A 307 5.58 -0.88 17.04
C GLN A 307 5.15 -1.10 18.50
N VAL A 308 4.15 -1.95 18.73
CA VAL A 308 3.55 -2.07 20.09
C VAL A 308 3.69 -3.45 20.71
N GLY A 309 4.20 -4.44 19.98
CA GLY A 309 4.41 -5.79 20.49
C GLY A 309 5.55 -5.86 21.51
N SER A 310 5.49 -6.84 22.40
CA SER A 310 6.62 -7.19 23.27
C SER A 310 7.73 -7.87 22.46
N LYS A 311 8.94 -7.86 23.01
CA LYS A 311 10.10 -8.56 22.39
C LYS A 311 9.82 -10.05 22.18
N GLU A 312 9.07 -10.68 23.10
CA GLU A 312 8.68 -12.08 23.02
C GLU A 312 7.73 -12.32 21.84
N GLU A 313 6.67 -11.52 21.72
CA GLU A 313 5.71 -11.62 20.63
C GLU A 313 6.36 -11.39 19.26
N ILE A 314 7.23 -10.38 19.14
CA ILE A 314 8.00 -10.10 17.93
C ILE A 314 8.89 -11.29 17.57
N THR A 315 9.67 -11.82 18.55
CA THR A 315 10.58 -12.94 18.30
C THR A 315 9.82 -14.20 17.92
N LYS A 316 8.72 -14.51 18.61
CA LYS A 316 7.88 -15.66 18.32
C LYS A 316 7.35 -15.60 16.88
N ARG A 317 6.75 -14.47 16.50
CA ARG A 317 6.18 -14.28 15.16
C ARG A 317 7.24 -14.39 14.05
N ILE A 318 8.41 -13.79 14.24
CA ILE A 318 9.52 -13.89 13.28
C ILE A 318 9.96 -15.34 13.12
N HIS A 319 10.11 -16.09 14.23
CA HIS A 319 10.49 -17.49 14.18
C HIS A 319 9.41 -18.37 13.51
N GLU A 320 8.13 -18.11 13.75
CA GLU A 320 7.01 -18.78 13.08
C GLU A 320 7.13 -18.63 11.55
N TYR A 321 7.30 -17.39 11.08
CA TYR A 321 7.38 -17.12 9.63
C TYR A 321 8.66 -17.69 9.01
N MET A 322 9.79 -17.58 9.69
CA MET A 322 11.04 -18.14 9.21
C MET A 322 11.02 -19.68 9.20
N GLU A 323 10.39 -20.31 10.18
CA GLU A 323 10.25 -21.77 10.25
C GLU A 323 9.45 -22.29 9.06
N VAL A 324 8.31 -21.71 8.74
CA VAL A 324 7.49 -22.10 7.58
C VAL A 324 8.14 -21.68 6.27
N GLY A 325 8.57 -20.44 6.17
CA GLY A 325 9.14 -19.87 4.95
C GLY A 325 10.42 -20.60 4.46
N SER A 326 11.22 -21.14 5.39
CA SER A 326 12.45 -21.85 5.06
C SER A 326 12.28 -23.36 4.81
N ARG A 327 11.06 -23.89 4.87
CA ARG A 327 10.77 -25.31 4.57
C ARG A 327 10.67 -25.57 3.08
N GLY A 328 10.59 -26.86 2.75
CA GLY A 328 10.32 -27.34 1.39
C GLY A 328 11.51 -27.24 0.44
N PRO A 329 11.31 -27.63 -0.82
CA PRO A 329 12.37 -27.69 -1.82
C PRO A 329 12.96 -26.32 -2.20
N TYR A 330 12.19 -25.25 -2.01
CA TYR A 330 12.62 -23.89 -2.31
C TYR A 330 12.79 -23.02 -1.05
N GLY A 331 12.88 -23.63 0.13
CA GLY A 331 13.03 -22.91 1.41
C GLY A 331 14.27 -22.01 1.49
N LYS A 332 15.33 -22.31 0.75
CA LYS A 332 16.52 -21.45 0.65
C LYS A 332 16.33 -20.19 -0.21
N LYS A 333 15.18 -20.06 -0.89
CA LYS A 333 14.76 -18.86 -1.63
C LYS A 333 13.82 -18.00 -0.79
N PHE A 334 14.00 -17.99 0.53
CA PHE A 334 13.16 -17.25 1.46
C PHE A 334 13.91 -16.06 2.05
N PHE A 335 13.23 -14.91 2.15
CA PHE A 335 13.68 -13.75 2.93
C PHE A 335 12.52 -13.20 3.76
N LEU A 336 12.84 -12.57 4.88
CA LEU A 336 11.84 -11.95 5.74
C LEU A 336 11.71 -10.46 5.40
N TYR A 337 10.50 -9.94 5.46
CA TYR A 337 10.20 -8.52 5.33
C TYR A 337 9.58 -7.99 6.63
N LEU A 338 10.20 -6.99 7.23
CA LEU A 338 9.61 -6.23 8.33
C LEU A 338 8.91 -5.03 7.71
N CYS A 339 7.57 -4.99 7.71
CA CYS A 339 6.80 -4.12 6.81
C CYS A 339 7.19 -2.65 6.90
N SER A 340 7.30 -2.07 8.09
CA SER A 340 7.82 -0.71 8.24
C SER A 340 8.15 -0.43 9.70
N PHE A 341 9.22 0.31 9.93
CA PHE A 341 9.51 0.95 11.21
C PHE A 341 9.18 2.44 11.10
N SER A 342 8.15 2.87 11.83
CA SER A 342 7.77 4.28 11.90
C SER A 342 8.70 5.07 12.83
N ALA A 343 8.61 6.39 12.79
CA ALA A 343 9.30 7.26 13.74
C ALA A 343 9.02 6.94 15.23
N GLN A 344 7.87 6.32 15.50
CA GLN A 344 7.42 5.98 16.87
C GLN A 344 7.78 4.55 17.28
N THR A 345 8.39 3.75 16.41
CA THR A 345 8.79 2.38 16.76
C THR A 345 9.86 2.39 17.83
N PRO A 346 9.69 1.68 18.97
CA PRO A 346 10.71 1.63 20.02
C PRO A 346 12.02 1.02 19.48
N PRO A 347 13.19 1.62 19.73
CA PRO A 347 14.49 1.08 19.26
C PRO A 347 14.77 -0.33 19.75
N GLU A 348 14.27 -0.68 20.93
CA GLU A 348 14.38 -2.04 21.49
C GLU A 348 13.58 -3.07 20.68
N ASN A 349 12.47 -2.67 20.04
CA ASN A 349 11.69 -3.55 19.17
C ASN A 349 12.40 -3.79 17.82
N VAL A 350 13.03 -2.74 17.27
CA VAL A 350 13.89 -2.88 16.08
C VAL A 350 15.02 -3.87 16.34
N ARG A 351 15.77 -3.68 17.46
CA ARG A 351 16.84 -4.59 17.87
C ARG A 351 16.34 -6.01 18.12
N ALA A 352 15.17 -6.17 18.77
CA ALA A 352 14.56 -7.47 19.03
C ALA A 352 14.20 -8.18 17.72
N ALA A 353 13.66 -7.46 16.74
CA ALA A 353 13.31 -8.02 15.44
C ALA A 353 14.54 -8.51 14.65
N ILE A 354 15.60 -7.69 14.59
CA ILE A 354 16.85 -8.08 13.91
C ILE A 354 17.52 -9.25 14.64
N GLU A 355 17.58 -9.20 15.98
CA GLU A 355 18.15 -10.29 16.77
C GLU A 355 17.36 -11.59 16.64
N ALA A 356 16.03 -11.54 16.56
CA ALA A 356 15.21 -12.73 16.29
C ALA A 356 15.59 -13.43 14.99
N VAL A 357 15.82 -12.66 13.91
CA VAL A 357 16.28 -13.20 12.63
C VAL A 357 17.68 -13.84 12.78
N ASN A 358 18.58 -13.16 13.50
CA ASN A 358 19.95 -13.65 13.74
C ASN A 358 19.96 -14.92 14.59
N MET A 359 19.15 -14.99 15.65
CA MET A 359 18.96 -16.19 16.48
C MET A 359 18.52 -17.38 15.62
N PHE A 360 17.50 -17.16 14.77
CA PHE A 360 17.02 -18.19 13.87
C PHE A 360 18.13 -18.69 12.93
N ASN A 361 18.88 -17.81 12.31
CA ASN A 361 19.99 -18.14 11.42
C ASN A 361 21.13 -18.91 12.13
N ARG A 362 21.35 -18.66 13.43
CA ARG A 362 22.28 -19.44 14.28
C ARG A 362 21.75 -20.78 14.75
N GLY A 363 20.49 -21.11 14.41
CA GLY A 363 19.85 -22.36 14.84
C GLY A 363 19.21 -22.30 16.23
N GLU A 364 19.10 -21.13 16.83
CA GLU A 364 18.45 -20.94 18.11
C GLU A 364 16.92 -20.95 17.95
N ARG A 365 16.22 -21.74 18.75
CA ARG A 365 14.76 -21.96 18.65
C ARG A 365 14.09 -21.87 20.01
N PRO A 366 14.07 -20.69 20.67
CA PRO A 366 13.53 -20.54 22.03
C PRO A 366 12.04 -20.88 22.14
N TYR A 367 11.30 -20.85 21.04
CA TYR A 367 9.86 -21.10 20.99
C TYR A 367 9.51 -22.39 20.23
N ALA A 368 10.45 -23.29 20.00
CA ALA A 368 10.18 -24.57 19.33
C ALA A 368 9.07 -25.36 20.04
N GLY A 369 8.06 -25.78 19.28
CA GLY A 369 6.87 -26.48 19.79
C GLY A 369 5.77 -25.59 20.38
N GLN A 370 5.95 -24.25 20.40
CA GLN A 370 4.95 -23.26 20.77
C GLN A 370 4.42 -22.46 19.56
N ILE A 371 4.85 -22.86 18.36
CA ILE A 371 4.54 -22.21 17.11
C ILE A 371 3.19 -22.74 16.62
N ASP A 372 2.23 -21.85 16.40
CA ASP A 372 0.96 -22.13 15.75
C ASP A 372 0.98 -21.57 14.33
N THR A 373 1.04 -22.47 13.33
CA THR A 373 1.09 -22.11 11.90
C THR A 373 -0.25 -22.27 11.21
N GLY A 374 -1.29 -22.67 11.94
CA GLY A 374 -2.61 -22.96 11.39
C GLY A 374 -3.44 -21.69 11.09
N PRO A 375 -4.31 -21.75 10.06
CA PRO A 375 -5.28 -20.70 9.83
C PRO A 375 -6.25 -20.60 11.02
N GLY A 376 -6.33 -19.45 11.65
CA GLY A 376 -7.29 -19.19 12.73
C GLY A 376 -6.76 -18.99 14.13
N ALA A 377 -5.51 -19.36 14.43
CA ALA A 377 -4.92 -19.14 15.76
C ALA A 377 -4.83 -17.65 16.10
N VAL A 378 -4.61 -16.81 15.10
CA VAL A 378 -4.46 -15.36 15.25
C VAL A 378 -5.78 -14.62 14.97
N ALA A 379 -6.71 -15.19 14.20
CA ALA A 379 -8.04 -14.62 14.04
C ALA A 379 -8.76 -14.48 15.41
N ALA A 380 -8.50 -15.39 16.35
CA ALA A 380 -9.01 -15.30 17.72
C ALA A 380 -8.31 -14.19 18.54
N GLU A 381 -7.02 -13.96 18.31
CA GLU A 381 -6.22 -12.93 19.00
C GLU A 381 -6.52 -11.52 18.44
N MET A 382 -6.73 -11.38 17.13
CA MET A 382 -7.18 -10.12 16.50
C MET A 382 -8.66 -9.81 16.79
N ALA A 383 -9.51 -10.80 17.04
CA ALA A 383 -10.91 -10.59 17.46
C ALA A 383 -11.01 -10.07 18.91
N GLY A 384 -9.99 -10.27 19.73
CA GLY A 384 -9.88 -9.74 21.11
C GLY A 384 -9.17 -8.39 21.22
N GLY A 385 -8.35 -8.01 20.22
CA GLY A 385 -7.66 -6.74 20.14
C GLY A 385 -8.43 -5.76 19.25
N LYS A 386 -8.57 -4.52 19.68
CA LYS A 386 -9.10 -3.41 18.85
C LYS A 386 -8.12 -3.13 17.70
N GLY A 387 -8.04 -4.06 16.76
CA GLY A 387 -7.16 -3.96 15.61
C GLY A 387 -7.71 -3.04 14.51
N PHE A 388 -6.86 -2.59 13.67
CA PHE A 388 -7.00 -1.58 12.61
C PHE A 388 -8.08 -1.83 11.54
N MET A 389 -8.87 -2.84 11.62
CA MET A 389 -10.18 -2.99 10.99
C MET A 389 -11.09 -3.74 11.97
N GLY A 390 -11.44 -3.07 13.06
CA GLY A 390 -12.38 -3.57 14.07
C GLY A 390 -13.82 -3.59 13.57
N ILE A 391 -14.06 -4.15 12.39
CA ILE A 391 -15.38 -4.50 11.87
C ILE A 391 -15.33 -6.00 11.61
N GLY A 392 -15.13 -6.76 12.69
CA GLY A 392 -15.17 -8.22 12.67
C GLY A 392 -16.60 -8.74 12.73
N SER A 393 -16.97 -9.52 11.76
CA SER A 393 -17.89 -10.68 11.76
C SER A 393 -18.87 -10.85 12.95
N LYS A 394 -19.72 -9.87 13.22
CA LYS A 394 -20.92 -10.07 14.04
C LYS A 394 -22.23 -10.00 13.25
N TYR A 395 -22.17 -9.94 11.93
CA TYR A 395 -23.35 -9.66 11.10
C TYR A 395 -23.59 -10.73 10.03
N SER A 396 -23.75 -11.99 10.45
CA SER A 396 -24.46 -13.00 9.67
C SER A 396 -25.97 -12.93 10.01
N GLY A 397 -26.66 -12.01 9.40
CA GLY A 397 -28.12 -11.87 9.58
C GLY A 397 -28.69 -10.94 8.50
N VAL A 398 -29.97 -11.10 8.18
CA VAL A 398 -30.74 -10.15 7.35
C VAL A 398 -30.39 -8.75 7.78
N SER A 399 -29.92 -7.91 6.83
CA SER A 399 -29.41 -6.58 7.11
C SER A 399 -30.37 -5.82 8.03
N LYS A 400 -29.88 -5.42 9.23
CA LYS A 400 -30.66 -4.61 10.20
C LYS A 400 -31.05 -3.25 9.62
N PHE A 401 -30.49 -2.90 8.49
CA PHE A 401 -30.75 -1.65 7.78
C PHE A 401 -31.94 -1.77 6.83
N ARG A 402 -32.36 -2.98 6.41
CA ARG A 402 -33.54 -3.22 5.61
C ARG A 402 -34.75 -3.38 6.52
N ARG A 403 -35.57 -2.36 6.62
CA ARG A 403 -36.81 -2.36 7.41
C ARG A 403 -38.01 -2.41 6.49
N GLU A 404 -38.84 -3.46 6.66
CA GLU A 404 -40.07 -3.65 5.86
C GLU A 404 -41.19 -2.65 6.21
N ASP A 405 -41.12 -2.07 7.41
CA ASP A 405 -42.10 -1.11 7.92
C ASP A 405 -41.90 0.33 7.36
N ARG A 406 -40.84 0.58 6.58
CA ARG A 406 -40.62 1.87 5.90
C ARG A 406 -41.70 2.14 4.84
N THR A 407 -42.00 3.42 4.63
CA THR A 407 -42.79 3.87 3.49
C THR A 407 -42.12 3.52 2.16
N GLN A 408 -42.91 3.40 1.09
CA GLN A 408 -42.35 3.00 -0.21
C GLN A 408 -41.26 3.97 -0.69
N ILE A 409 -41.48 5.28 -0.52
CA ILE A 409 -40.52 6.29 -0.97
C ILE A 409 -39.16 6.15 -0.26
N PHE A 410 -39.10 5.77 1.02
CA PHE A 410 -37.82 5.53 1.70
C PHE A 410 -37.14 4.23 1.22
N LYS A 411 -37.93 3.20 0.83
CA LYS A 411 -37.38 1.99 0.20
C LYS A 411 -36.78 2.30 -1.17
N ASP A 412 -37.42 3.17 -1.94
CA ASP A 412 -36.96 3.59 -3.26
C ASP A 412 -35.68 4.43 -3.15
N ILE A 413 -35.57 5.36 -2.19
CA ILE A 413 -34.36 6.12 -1.89
C ILE A 413 -33.24 5.18 -1.45
N TYR A 414 -33.56 4.24 -0.53
CA TYR A 414 -32.62 3.23 -0.06
C TYR A 414 -32.04 2.44 -1.25
N GLN A 415 -32.90 1.94 -2.13
CA GLN A 415 -32.49 1.15 -3.27
C GLN A 415 -31.68 1.96 -4.28
N ALA A 416 -32.02 3.23 -4.51
CA ALA A 416 -31.25 4.11 -5.39
C ALA A 416 -29.80 4.31 -4.91
N VAL A 417 -29.58 4.40 -3.59
CA VAL A 417 -28.22 4.45 -3.02
C VAL A 417 -27.53 3.10 -3.18
N MET A 418 -28.21 1.97 -2.94
CA MET A 418 -27.66 0.61 -3.12
C MET A 418 -27.32 0.31 -4.59
N ASP A 419 -28.08 0.86 -5.53
CA ASP A 419 -27.86 0.73 -6.97
C ASP A 419 -26.87 1.78 -7.53
N PHE A 420 -26.30 2.62 -6.64
CA PHE A 420 -25.33 3.69 -6.99
C PHE A 420 -25.90 4.75 -7.94
N ASP A 421 -27.23 4.93 -7.95
CA ASP A 421 -27.92 5.84 -8.88
C ASP A 421 -27.92 7.29 -8.37
N GLU A 422 -26.91 8.07 -8.80
CA GLU A 422 -26.77 9.47 -8.43
C GLU A 422 -27.78 10.41 -9.14
N VAL A 423 -28.53 9.91 -10.13
CA VAL A 423 -29.59 10.65 -10.82
C VAL A 423 -30.93 10.41 -10.15
N ALA A 424 -31.32 9.15 -9.96
CA ALA A 424 -32.60 8.80 -9.33
C ALA A 424 -32.67 9.19 -7.85
N CYS A 425 -31.58 9.09 -7.10
CA CYS A 425 -31.57 9.36 -5.66
C CYS A 425 -32.03 10.78 -5.33
N PRO A 426 -31.49 11.88 -5.91
CA PRO A 426 -31.95 13.23 -5.63
C PRO A 426 -33.41 13.48 -6.11
N GLU A 427 -33.85 12.85 -7.21
CA GLU A 427 -35.22 12.97 -7.70
C GLU A 427 -36.21 12.33 -6.69
N LEU A 428 -35.89 11.15 -6.16
CA LEU A 428 -36.70 10.48 -5.14
C LEU A 428 -36.72 11.25 -3.82
N VAL A 429 -35.60 11.86 -3.44
CA VAL A 429 -35.53 12.75 -2.24
C VAL A 429 -36.41 13.98 -2.42
N ALA A 430 -36.40 14.61 -3.60
CA ALA A 430 -37.29 15.74 -3.90
C ALA A 430 -38.77 15.30 -3.85
N GLN A 431 -39.09 14.16 -4.41
CA GLN A 431 -40.46 13.58 -4.36
C GLN A 431 -40.90 13.28 -2.92
N ALA A 432 -40.01 12.78 -2.06
CA ALA A 432 -40.31 12.55 -0.66
C ALA A 432 -40.68 13.87 0.07
N LEU A 433 -39.95 14.94 -0.20
CA LEU A 433 -40.29 16.28 0.33
C LEU A 433 -41.67 16.78 -0.15
N GLU A 434 -42.00 16.57 -1.43
CA GLU A 434 -43.30 16.91 -2.01
C GLU A 434 -44.46 16.10 -1.37
N GLN A 435 -44.21 14.87 -0.95
CA GLN A 435 -45.13 14.01 -0.24
C GLN A 435 -45.31 14.39 1.24
N GLY A 436 -44.52 15.36 1.72
CA GLY A 436 -44.61 15.89 3.08
C GLY A 436 -43.67 15.22 4.08
N GLU A 437 -42.77 14.35 3.64
CA GLU A 437 -41.76 13.73 4.51
C GLU A 437 -40.76 14.82 4.98
N THR A 438 -40.26 14.68 6.22
CA THR A 438 -39.32 15.67 6.75
C THR A 438 -37.89 15.39 6.23
N ALA A 439 -37.08 16.46 6.10
CA ALA A 439 -35.68 16.30 5.70
C ALA A 439 -34.88 15.38 6.65
N MET A 440 -35.28 15.31 7.93
CA MET A 440 -34.62 14.46 8.91
C MET A 440 -35.03 12.99 8.73
N ASP A 441 -36.31 12.71 8.46
CA ASP A 441 -36.79 11.35 8.20
C ASP A 441 -36.18 10.79 6.89
N ILE A 442 -36.06 11.63 5.86
CA ILE A 442 -35.39 11.27 4.60
C ILE A 442 -33.92 10.90 4.87
N LEU A 443 -33.23 11.65 5.71
CA LEU A 443 -31.86 11.35 6.09
C LEU A 443 -31.75 10.07 6.90
N ASP A 444 -32.54 9.92 7.98
CA ASP A 444 -32.43 8.85 8.95
C ASP A 444 -33.02 7.52 8.41
N GLU A 445 -34.04 7.55 7.53
CA GLU A 445 -34.71 6.34 7.04
C GLU A 445 -34.39 5.99 5.58
N GLY A 446 -33.96 6.98 4.77
CA GLY A 446 -33.68 6.80 3.34
C GLY A 446 -32.21 6.79 2.98
N LEU A 447 -31.44 7.79 3.42
CA LEU A 447 -30.08 8.03 2.93
C LEU A 447 -28.98 7.37 3.77
N ILE A 448 -29.08 7.40 5.13
CA ILE A 448 -28.03 6.84 6.01
C ILE A 448 -28.05 5.30 6.04
N PRO A 449 -29.19 4.61 6.14
CA PRO A 449 -29.22 3.18 6.33
C PRO A 449 -28.55 2.35 5.21
N PRO A 450 -28.67 2.69 3.89
CA PRO A 450 -27.99 1.94 2.84
C PRO A 450 -26.46 1.99 2.98
N MET A 451 -25.89 3.12 3.43
CA MET A 451 -24.45 3.19 3.69
C MET A 451 -23.99 2.26 4.81
N GLY A 452 -24.86 1.97 5.78
CA GLY A 452 -24.60 0.96 6.81
C GLY A 452 -24.55 -0.46 6.22
N GLU A 453 -25.46 -0.81 5.30
CA GLU A 453 -25.44 -2.10 4.60
C GLU A 453 -24.22 -2.22 3.69
N ILE A 454 -23.88 -1.17 2.96
CA ILE A 454 -22.67 -1.10 2.12
C ILE A 454 -21.40 -1.31 2.96
N GLY A 455 -21.35 -0.72 4.17
CA GLY A 455 -20.25 -0.96 5.10
C GLY A 455 -20.18 -2.42 5.59
N ASP A 456 -21.30 -3.06 5.85
CA ASP A 456 -21.37 -4.47 6.23
C ASP A 456 -20.95 -5.39 5.05
N LEU A 457 -21.34 -5.08 3.81
CA LEU A 457 -20.95 -5.82 2.60
C LEU A 457 -19.45 -5.63 2.30
N PHE A 458 -18.93 -4.42 2.50
CA PHE A 458 -17.49 -4.17 2.40
C PHE A 458 -16.71 -4.98 3.43
N ALA A 459 -17.16 -5.01 4.68
CA ALA A 459 -16.51 -5.80 5.74
C ALA A 459 -16.58 -7.32 5.46
N ALA A 460 -17.58 -7.77 4.72
CA ALA A 460 -17.72 -9.16 4.28
C ALA A 460 -16.88 -9.50 3.04
N GLY A 461 -16.24 -8.50 2.40
CA GLY A 461 -15.53 -8.68 1.13
C GLY A 461 -16.43 -8.83 -0.09
N GLU A 462 -17.72 -8.47 0.03
CA GLU A 462 -18.72 -8.53 -1.05
C GLU A 462 -18.78 -7.23 -1.88
N LEU A 463 -18.25 -6.11 -1.34
CA LEU A 463 -18.07 -4.84 -2.03
C LEU A 463 -16.67 -4.32 -1.83
N PHE A 464 -16.19 -3.54 -2.78
CA PHE A 464 -14.88 -2.91 -2.75
C PHE A 464 -14.98 -1.38 -2.66
N VAL A 465 -13.86 -0.69 -2.48
CA VAL A 465 -13.84 0.77 -2.35
C VAL A 465 -14.49 1.50 -3.53
N PRO A 466 -14.35 1.08 -4.80
CA PRO A 466 -15.05 1.73 -5.90
C PRO A 466 -16.56 1.78 -5.73
N GLU A 467 -17.19 0.65 -5.36
CA GLU A 467 -18.64 0.60 -5.15
C GLU A 467 -19.08 1.44 -3.95
N MET A 468 -18.28 1.46 -2.87
CA MET A 468 -18.54 2.34 -1.72
C MET A 468 -18.52 3.82 -2.12
N LEU A 469 -17.59 4.24 -2.99
CA LEU A 469 -17.51 5.61 -3.49
C LEU A 469 -18.70 5.97 -4.37
N LEU A 470 -19.15 5.06 -5.23
CA LEU A 470 -20.34 5.23 -6.07
C LEU A 470 -21.60 5.42 -5.21
N ALA A 471 -21.79 4.55 -4.19
CA ALA A 471 -22.88 4.67 -3.25
C ALA A 471 -22.85 5.99 -2.47
N ALA A 472 -21.67 6.39 -1.98
CA ALA A 472 -21.49 7.66 -1.28
C ALA A 472 -21.82 8.87 -2.17
N ARG A 473 -21.53 8.81 -3.48
CA ARG A 473 -21.95 9.84 -4.45
C ARG A 473 -23.47 9.90 -4.60
N ALA A 474 -24.14 8.77 -4.76
CA ALA A 474 -25.60 8.72 -4.85
C ALA A 474 -26.25 9.31 -3.59
N MET A 475 -25.77 8.89 -2.39
CA MET A 475 -26.22 9.46 -1.13
C MET A 475 -25.95 10.97 -1.05
N LYS A 476 -24.76 11.42 -1.44
CA LYS A 476 -24.37 12.84 -1.42
C LYS A 476 -25.29 13.68 -2.34
N ALA A 477 -25.62 13.18 -3.53
CA ALA A 477 -26.56 13.84 -4.44
C ALA A 477 -27.92 14.02 -3.81
N GLY A 478 -28.46 13.00 -3.12
CA GLY A 478 -29.72 13.11 -2.35
C GLY A 478 -29.59 14.07 -1.16
N LEU A 479 -28.45 14.06 -0.45
CA LEU A 479 -28.21 14.93 0.69
C LEU A 479 -28.18 16.42 0.29
N GLU A 480 -27.66 16.77 -0.90
CA GLU A 480 -27.66 18.16 -1.38
C GLU A 480 -29.07 18.74 -1.51
N VAL A 481 -30.08 17.91 -1.78
CA VAL A 481 -31.49 18.35 -1.86
C VAL A 481 -32.03 18.73 -0.49
N VAL A 482 -31.72 17.96 0.56
CA VAL A 482 -32.22 18.23 1.93
C VAL A 482 -31.36 19.19 2.73
N ARG A 483 -30.09 19.40 2.35
CA ARG A 483 -29.11 20.22 3.06
C ARG A 483 -29.60 21.65 3.36
N PRO A 484 -30.21 22.41 2.43
CA PRO A 484 -30.70 23.76 2.72
C PRO A 484 -31.76 23.76 3.84
N ILE A 485 -32.65 22.76 3.86
CA ILE A 485 -33.72 22.61 4.84
C ILE A 485 -33.14 22.27 6.22
N LEU A 486 -32.19 21.31 6.28
CA LEU A 486 -31.49 20.93 7.51
C LEU A 486 -30.71 22.12 8.11
N THR A 487 -30.05 22.90 7.26
CA THR A 487 -29.30 24.09 7.69
C THR A 487 -30.22 25.19 8.23
N ALA A 488 -31.38 25.41 7.60
CA ALA A 488 -32.37 26.41 8.03
C ALA A 488 -33.06 26.03 9.35
N SER A 489 -33.18 24.74 9.68
CA SER A 489 -33.83 24.25 10.89
C SER A 489 -33.06 24.46 12.19
N GLN A 490 -31.85 25.05 12.15
CA GLN A 490 -30.95 25.28 13.31
C GLN A 490 -30.72 24.03 14.17
N SER A 491 -30.85 22.82 13.60
CA SER A 491 -30.55 21.58 14.32
C SER A 491 -29.07 21.61 14.75
N LYS A 492 -28.83 21.49 16.06
CA LYS A 492 -27.47 21.49 16.60
C LYS A 492 -26.77 20.21 16.10
N PRO A 493 -25.56 20.32 15.57
CA PRO A 493 -24.80 19.14 15.18
C PRO A 493 -24.57 18.24 16.40
N LYS A 494 -24.74 16.92 16.23
CA LYS A 494 -24.50 15.90 17.28
C LYS A 494 -23.02 15.86 17.73
N GLY A 495 -22.13 16.40 16.93
CA GLY A 495 -20.67 16.46 17.20
C GLY A 495 -19.90 16.97 16.01
N VAL A 496 -18.57 17.08 16.18
CA VAL A 496 -17.60 17.36 15.12
C VAL A 496 -16.75 16.12 14.91
N VAL A 497 -16.67 15.63 13.68
CA VAL A 497 -15.79 14.55 13.28
C VAL A 497 -14.61 15.17 12.55
N VAL A 498 -13.41 14.92 13.04
CA VAL A 498 -12.17 15.29 12.34
C VAL A 498 -11.64 14.03 11.66
N LEU A 499 -11.53 14.05 10.35
CA LEU A 499 -10.85 13.03 9.57
C LEU A 499 -9.40 13.52 9.39
N ALA A 500 -8.44 12.75 9.91
CA ALA A 500 -7.00 13.00 9.78
C ALA A 500 -6.40 12.12 8.68
#